data_30aedf30fde3cebcaab484ad520d64cc
#
_entry.id   30aedf30fde3cebcaab484ad520d64cc
#
_cell.length_a   1.000
_cell.length_b   1.000
_cell.length_c   1.000
_cell.angle_alpha   90.00
_cell.angle_beta   90.00
_cell.angle_gamma   90.00
#
_symmetry.space_group_name_H-M   'P 1'
#
loop_
_entity.id
_entity.type
_entity.pdbx_description
1 polymer ?
#
loop_
_entity_poly.entity_id
_entity_poly.type
_entity_poly.pdbx_seq_one_letter_code
_entity_poly.pdbx_strand_id
1 'polypeptide(L)'
;VLVATSTQYVAKAADDEERMTPVSADQPIPASDFFRYGRISRASLNDAGSHVAALVSDGQDKQMLMVMAVKSWEPQILYGQDNKDIYSYHWLTDNRLMFNLSRDKRWAESMMVAKVGRKLDTYSIYKRGTIQIIGVPEDDPLRPIVWVQGGTLAREDLGAVILNAKLNVDRGNPMMRNATGGSEFAHDLYINEQHIVKLHPKVDNSWGQVTGFQSDRKGELAYAYTMKDGESKLHMLEDKSWTPSPVDLEAFNIHRVADKPGHLLVPEAITTGEPGKLFELNAATGELGEMIFQDPEYGFAGRIYRDRKTDTISGVIYDRAGPISIWFDESYEQLQKALHGFFPRR
;
A
#
# COMPACT_ATOMS: atom_id res chain seq x y z
N VAL A 1 6.54 -9.91 21.46
CA VAL A 1 6.14 -11.30 21.20
C VAL A 1 4.75 -11.25 20.61
N LEU A 2 4.65 -11.50 19.30
CA LEU A 2 3.35 -11.70 18.64
C LEU A 2 2.92 -13.14 18.93
N VAL A 3 1.82 -13.30 19.65
CA VAL A 3 1.25 -14.62 19.94
C VAL A 3 0.24 -14.93 18.85
N ALA A 4 0.57 -15.87 17.98
CA ALA A 4 -0.43 -16.49 17.13
C ALA A 4 -1.22 -17.49 17.99
N THR A 5 -2.31 -17.05 18.54
CA THR A 5 -3.25 -17.95 19.22
C THR A 5 -4.27 -18.47 18.21
N SER A 6 -4.17 -19.76 17.91
CA SER A 6 -5.26 -20.48 17.26
C SER A 6 -6.36 -20.74 18.30
N THR A 7 -7.03 -19.70 18.73
CA THR A 7 -8.25 -19.86 19.52
C THR A 7 -9.40 -19.91 18.53
N GLN A 8 -10.24 -20.91 18.69
CA GLN A 8 -11.49 -21.09 17.96
C GLN A 8 -12.40 -19.86 18.14
N TYR A 9 -12.16 -18.83 17.38
CA TYR A 9 -13.20 -17.89 17.02
C TYR A 9 -13.92 -18.46 15.80
N VAL A 10 -14.50 -19.65 15.97
CA VAL A 10 -15.65 -20.02 15.17
C VAL A 10 -16.66 -18.91 15.40
N ALA A 11 -17.00 -18.27 14.33
CA ALA A 11 -17.96 -17.23 14.24
C ALA A 11 -19.20 -17.50 15.11
N LYS A 12 -19.20 -16.97 16.30
CA LYS A 12 -20.43 -16.61 17.00
C LYS A 12 -20.97 -15.32 16.37
N ALA A 13 -20.77 -15.21 15.06
CA ALA A 13 -21.16 -14.06 14.24
C ALA A 13 -22.56 -14.20 13.68
N ALA A 14 -23.30 -15.23 14.10
CA ALA A 14 -24.63 -15.45 13.53
C ALA A 14 -25.79 -14.88 14.37
N ASP A 15 -25.60 -14.62 15.65
CA ASP A 15 -26.73 -14.22 16.50
C ASP A 15 -26.64 -12.83 17.16
N ASP A 16 -25.49 -12.19 17.18
CA ASP A 16 -25.40 -10.76 17.49
C ASP A 16 -25.25 -9.98 16.18
N GLU A 17 -26.28 -10.01 15.33
CA GLU A 17 -26.60 -8.83 14.54
C GLU A 17 -26.92 -7.67 15.51
N GLU A 18 -25.91 -7.02 16.05
CA GLU A 18 -25.99 -5.58 16.17
C GLU A 18 -26.08 -5.05 14.74
N ARG A 19 -27.23 -5.23 14.12
CA ARG A 19 -27.69 -4.39 13.04
C ARG A 19 -27.41 -3.00 13.55
N MET A 20 -26.57 -2.26 12.84
CA MET A 20 -26.47 -0.82 13.02
C MET A 20 -27.93 -0.34 13.08
N THR A 21 -28.39 -0.04 14.28
CA THR A 21 -29.74 0.47 14.45
C THR A 21 -29.76 1.71 13.59
N PRO A 22 -30.63 1.81 12.57
CA PRO A 22 -30.65 2.97 11.72
C PRO A 22 -30.79 4.18 12.65
N VAL A 23 -29.77 5.02 12.70
CA VAL A 23 -29.85 6.25 13.50
C VAL A 23 -31.01 7.00 12.91
N SER A 24 -31.99 7.36 13.74
CA SER A 24 -33.09 8.20 13.31
C SER A 24 -32.51 9.44 12.63
N ALA A 25 -33.11 9.88 11.51
CA ALA A 25 -32.64 11.05 10.75
C ALA A 25 -32.45 12.31 11.63
N ASP A 26 -33.09 12.33 12.80
CA ASP A 26 -33.06 13.43 13.75
C ASP A 26 -31.99 13.30 14.83
N GLN A 27 -31.21 12.21 14.84
CA GLN A 27 -30.12 12.02 15.82
C GLN A 27 -28.76 12.25 15.13
N PRO A 28 -27.88 13.10 15.73
CA PRO A 28 -26.54 13.29 15.21
C PRO A 28 -25.77 11.97 15.31
N ILE A 29 -25.11 11.58 14.22
CA ILE A 29 -24.21 10.42 14.20
C ILE A 29 -23.06 10.70 15.20
N PRO A 30 -22.81 9.82 16.18
CA PRO A 30 -21.71 10.00 17.11
C PRO A 30 -20.37 10.16 16.35
N ALA A 31 -19.55 11.12 16.76
CA ALA A 31 -18.25 11.35 16.12
C ALA A 31 -17.38 10.08 16.10
N SER A 32 -17.49 9.22 17.11
CA SER A 32 -16.80 7.94 17.17
C SER A 32 -17.09 7.01 15.99
N ASP A 33 -18.30 7.10 15.39
CA ASP A 33 -18.70 6.20 14.31
C ASP A 33 -17.97 6.52 12.99
N PHE A 34 -17.52 7.76 12.84
CA PHE A 34 -16.69 8.17 11.70
C PHE A 34 -15.25 7.62 11.77
N PHE A 35 -14.80 7.18 12.94
CA PHE A 35 -13.45 6.70 13.17
C PHE A 35 -13.37 5.18 13.41
N ARG A 36 -14.49 4.48 13.30
CA ARG A 36 -14.50 3.02 13.39
C ARG A 36 -13.89 2.39 12.16
N TYR A 37 -13.14 1.34 12.35
CA TYR A 37 -12.69 0.51 11.24
C TYR A 37 -13.85 -0.32 10.66
N GLY A 38 -13.89 -0.46 9.34
CA GLY A 38 -14.76 -1.44 8.71
C GLY A 38 -14.41 -2.86 9.18
N ARG A 39 -15.39 -3.73 9.35
CA ARG A 39 -15.19 -5.12 9.83
C ARG A 39 -14.18 -5.87 8.97
N ILE A 40 -14.21 -5.68 7.67
CA ILE A 40 -13.24 -6.23 6.71
C ILE A 40 -12.87 -5.12 5.73
N SER A 41 -11.58 -4.95 5.51
CA SER A 41 -11.05 -3.99 4.53
C SER A 41 -9.78 -4.54 3.87
N ARG A 42 -9.45 -3.99 2.71
CA ARG A 42 -8.24 -4.33 1.96
C ARG A 42 -8.04 -5.83 1.74
N ALA A 43 -9.10 -6.58 1.47
CA ALA A 43 -8.97 -7.99 1.15
C ALA A 43 -8.25 -8.19 -0.19
N SER A 44 -7.28 -9.10 -0.22
CA SER A 44 -6.56 -9.47 -1.45
C SER A 44 -6.12 -10.93 -1.43
N LEU A 45 -6.14 -11.56 -2.60
CA LEU A 45 -5.55 -12.87 -2.82
C LEU A 45 -4.02 -12.73 -2.98
N ASN A 46 -3.27 -13.77 -2.64
CA ASN A 46 -1.92 -13.96 -3.14
C ASN A 46 -1.94 -14.30 -4.64
N ASP A 47 -0.79 -14.31 -5.30
CA ASP A 47 -0.72 -14.49 -6.75
C ASP A 47 -1.17 -15.90 -7.20
N ALA A 48 -0.93 -16.93 -6.40
CA ALA A 48 -1.43 -18.27 -6.64
C ALA A 48 -2.94 -18.45 -6.37
N GLY A 49 -3.64 -17.43 -5.82
CA GLY A 49 -5.04 -17.53 -5.44
C GLY A 49 -5.32 -18.54 -4.30
N SER A 50 -4.28 -18.97 -3.59
CA SER A 50 -4.37 -20.01 -2.56
C SER A 50 -4.70 -19.47 -1.17
N HIS A 51 -4.44 -18.19 -0.92
CA HIS A 51 -4.69 -17.52 0.35
C HIS A 51 -5.30 -16.14 0.14
N VAL A 52 -6.21 -15.79 1.03
CA VAL A 52 -6.74 -14.42 1.18
C VAL A 52 -6.10 -13.78 2.40
N ALA A 53 -5.61 -12.55 2.26
CA ALA A 53 -5.30 -11.70 3.39
C ALA A 53 -6.29 -10.53 3.43
N ALA A 54 -6.65 -10.09 4.62
CA ALA A 54 -7.53 -8.94 4.82
C ALA A 54 -7.21 -8.24 6.14
N LEU A 55 -7.42 -6.93 6.18
CA LEU A 55 -7.50 -6.22 7.45
C LEU A 55 -8.90 -6.42 8.01
N VAL A 56 -8.96 -6.92 9.24
CA VAL A 56 -10.21 -7.18 9.94
C VAL A 56 -10.25 -6.41 11.25
N SER A 57 -11.43 -5.99 11.65
CA SER A 57 -11.65 -5.28 12.91
C SER A 57 -12.65 -6.04 13.77
N ASP A 58 -12.47 -5.94 15.08
CA ASP A 58 -13.44 -6.42 16.07
C ASP A 58 -14.71 -5.56 16.14
N GLY A 59 -14.78 -4.53 15.28
CA GLY A 59 -15.88 -3.57 15.26
C GLY A 59 -15.70 -2.42 16.26
N GLN A 60 -14.62 -2.44 17.06
CA GLN A 60 -14.26 -1.38 18.00
C GLN A 60 -13.06 -0.60 17.46
N ASP A 61 -11.92 -0.74 18.11
CA ASP A 61 -10.78 0.12 17.89
C ASP A 61 -9.54 -0.57 17.36
N LYS A 62 -9.56 -1.90 17.24
CA LYS A 62 -8.40 -2.68 16.82
C LYS A 62 -8.53 -3.21 15.40
N GLN A 63 -7.48 -3.01 14.63
CA GLN A 63 -7.34 -3.58 13.29
C GLN A 63 -6.26 -4.66 13.29
N MET A 64 -6.60 -5.80 12.73
CA MET A 64 -5.80 -7.02 12.71
C MET A 64 -5.56 -7.47 11.28
N LEU A 65 -4.59 -8.32 11.04
CA LEU A 65 -4.37 -8.99 9.76
C LEU A 65 -4.87 -10.43 9.85
N MET A 66 -5.86 -10.75 9.05
CA MET A 66 -6.34 -12.11 8.84
C MET A 66 -5.67 -12.68 7.58
N VAL A 67 -5.20 -13.92 7.68
CA VAL A 67 -4.76 -14.71 6.52
C VAL A 67 -5.51 -16.03 6.54
N MET A 68 -6.11 -16.39 5.42
CA MET A 68 -6.97 -17.56 5.33
C MET A 68 -6.68 -18.35 4.06
N ALA A 69 -6.51 -19.66 4.18
CA ALA A 69 -6.38 -20.53 3.02
C ALA A 69 -7.74 -20.71 2.33
N VAL A 70 -7.77 -20.48 1.01
CA VAL A 70 -9.02 -20.56 0.21
C VAL A 70 -9.68 -21.93 0.26
N LYS A 71 -8.89 -23.00 0.37
CA LYS A 71 -9.42 -24.38 0.42
C LYS A 71 -10.09 -24.77 1.74
N SER A 72 -9.52 -24.33 2.86
CA SER A 72 -10.00 -24.74 4.20
C SER A 72 -10.88 -23.69 4.86
N TRP A 73 -10.76 -22.43 4.44
CA TRP A 73 -11.43 -21.28 5.06
C TRP A 73 -11.08 -21.11 6.55
N GLU A 74 -9.95 -21.68 6.98
CA GLU A 74 -9.46 -21.54 8.34
C GLU A 74 -8.64 -20.26 8.48
N PRO A 75 -9.09 -19.27 9.28
CA PRO A 75 -8.40 -18.02 9.46
C PRO A 75 -7.24 -18.16 10.44
N GLN A 76 -6.14 -17.50 10.13
CA GLN A 76 -5.05 -17.20 11.04
C GLN A 76 -5.04 -15.69 11.27
N ILE A 77 -5.10 -15.25 12.52
CA ILE A 77 -5.19 -13.83 12.84
C ILE A 77 -3.91 -13.37 13.53
N LEU A 78 -3.34 -12.29 13.03
CA LEU A 78 -2.26 -11.55 13.66
C LEU A 78 -2.83 -10.32 14.34
N TYR A 79 -2.48 -10.19 15.60
CA TYR A 79 -2.80 -9.01 16.41
C TYR A 79 -1.59 -8.09 16.48
N GLY A 80 -1.81 -6.80 16.45
CA GLY A 80 -0.80 -5.84 16.83
C GLY A 80 -0.46 -5.97 18.33
N GLN A 81 0.75 -5.61 18.71
CA GLN A 81 1.15 -5.56 20.13
C GLN A 81 0.64 -4.28 20.79
N ASP A 82 0.20 -4.38 22.03
CA ASP A 82 -0.21 -3.26 22.89
C ASP A 82 -1.22 -2.34 22.20
N ASN A 83 -0.84 -1.08 21.98
CA ASN A 83 -1.67 -0.05 21.31
C ASN A 83 -1.43 0.03 19.81
N LYS A 84 -0.87 -1.00 19.19
CA LYS A 84 -0.55 -1.00 17.76
C LYS A 84 -1.56 -1.79 16.98
N ASP A 85 -2.05 -1.18 15.92
CA ASP A 85 -2.90 -1.79 14.91
C ASP A 85 -2.06 -2.24 13.72
N ILE A 86 -2.55 -3.20 12.95
CA ILE A 86 -1.97 -3.49 11.65
C ILE A 86 -2.59 -2.52 10.65
N TYR A 87 -1.75 -1.59 10.16
CA TYR A 87 -2.18 -0.47 9.33
C TYR A 87 -2.33 -0.82 7.85
N SER A 88 -1.40 -1.61 7.34
CA SER A 88 -1.37 -2.03 5.94
C SER A 88 -0.61 -3.33 5.78
N TYR A 89 -0.86 -4.01 4.69
CA TYR A 89 -0.09 -5.19 4.32
C TYR A 89 0.11 -5.25 2.80
N HIS A 90 1.10 -6.03 2.39
CA HIS A 90 1.42 -6.30 1.00
C HIS A 90 1.92 -7.74 0.83
N TRP A 91 1.40 -8.48 -0.14
CA TRP A 91 1.94 -9.77 -0.51
C TRP A 91 3.29 -9.60 -1.21
N LEU A 92 4.32 -10.27 -0.73
CA LEU A 92 5.62 -10.37 -1.40
C LEU A 92 5.67 -11.60 -2.30
N THR A 93 5.19 -12.72 -1.78
CA THR A 93 5.10 -14.00 -2.46
C THR A 93 3.84 -14.73 -2.02
N ASP A 94 3.58 -15.90 -2.59
CA ASP A 94 2.42 -16.73 -2.20
C ASP A 94 2.37 -17.10 -0.71
N ASN A 95 3.49 -17.03 -0.03
CA ASN A 95 3.57 -17.41 1.39
C ASN A 95 4.26 -16.37 2.28
N ARG A 96 4.41 -15.14 1.81
CA ARG A 96 4.97 -14.04 2.62
C ARG A 96 4.26 -12.73 2.39
N LEU A 97 4.02 -12.06 3.51
CA LEU A 97 3.47 -10.70 3.55
C LEU A 97 4.43 -9.80 4.31
N MET A 98 4.53 -8.57 3.85
CA MET A 98 5.00 -7.46 4.69
C MET A 98 3.80 -6.69 5.22
N PHE A 99 3.90 -6.20 6.45
CA PHE A 99 2.84 -5.40 7.05
C PHE A 99 3.41 -4.35 7.98
N ASN A 100 2.70 -3.23 8.06
CA ASN A 100 3.04 -2.13 8.95
C ASN A 100 2.18 -2.15 10.20
N LEU A 101 2.80 -1.86 11.33
CA LEU A 101 2.10 -1.52 12.56
C LEU A 101 1.89 -0.01 12.63
N SER A 102 0.75 0.43 13.13
CA SER A 102 0.50 1.83 13.43
C SER A 102 0.49 2.04 14.95
N ARG A 103 0.83 3.24 15.36
CA ARG A 103 0.59 3.70 16.72
C ARG A 103 -0.56 4.70 16.71
N ASP A 104 -1.52 4.50 17.60
CA ASP A 104 -2.66 5.40 17.81
C ASP A 104 -3.41 5.75 16.51
N LYS A 105 -3.50 4.81 15.57
CA LYS A 105 -4.17 4.96 14.26
C LYS A 105 -3.63 6.10 13.37
N ARG A 106 -2.45 6.64 13.65
CA ARG A 106 -1.96 7.87 13.01
C ARG A 106 -0.95 7.64 11.90
N TRP A 107 0.03 6.73 12.11
CA TRP A 107 1.10 6.48 11.14
C TRP A 107 1.69 5.09 11.27
N ALA A 108 2.30 4.61 10.18
CA ALA A 108 3.06 3.38 10.21
C ALA A 108 4.33 3.56 11.06
N GLU A 109 4.45 2.76 12.13
CA GLU A 109 5.56 2.88 13.08
C GLU A 109 6.62 1.80 12.89
N SER A 110 6.26 0.67 12.36
CA SER A 110 7.15 -0.50 12.25
C SER A 110 6.80 -1.31 11.02
N MET A 111 7.77 -2.05 10.51
CA MET A 111 7.56 -2.98 9.41
C MET A 111 7.95 -4.39 9.83
N MET A 112 7.08 -5.32 9.54
CA MET A 112 7.20 -6.72 9.87
C MET A 112 6.97 -7.61 8.65
N VAL A 113 7.48 -8.82 8.70
CA VAL A 113 7.17 -9.88 7.72
C VAL A 113 6.44 -11.00 8.43
N ALA A 114 5.41 -11.53 7.78
CA ALA A 114 4.75 -12.76 8.15
C ALA A 114 5.01 -13.83 7.10
N LYS A 115 5.47 -15.00 7.53
CA LYS A 115 5.54 -16.20 6.71
C LYS A 115 4.28 -17.02 6.95
N VAL A 116 3.52 -17.26 5.90
CA VAL A 116 2.31 -18.07 5.90
C VAL A 116 2.69 -19.55 5.87
N GLY A 117 2.14 -20.34 6.78
CA GLY A 117 2.33 -21.76 6.88
C GLY A 117 1.27 -22.36 7.80
N ARG A 118 1.55 -23.47 8.46
CA ARG A 118 0.66 -24.07 9.45
C ARG A 118 0.32 -23.09 10.59
N LYS A 119 1.24 -22.19 10.90
CA LYS A 119 1.07 -21.00 11.76
C LYS A 119 1.77 -19.85 11.10
N LEU A 120 1.29 -18.64 11.34
CA LEU A 120 1.98 -17.42 10.93
C LEU A 120 3.24 -17.23 11.78
N ASP A 121 4.40 -17.22 11.12
CA ASP A 121 5.69 -16.91 11.75
C ASP A 121 6.08 -15.47 11.38
N THR A 122 6.30 -14.63 12.38
CA THR A 122 6.52 -13.20 12.19
C THR A 122 7.88 -12.75 12.72
N TYR A 123 8.47 -11.79 12.02
CA TYR A 123 9.70 -11.13 12.43
C TYR A 123 9.70 -9.66 12.03
N SER A 124 10.46 -8.87 12.78
CA SER A 124 10.55 -7.42 12.57
C SER A 124 11.71 -7.10 11.64
N ILE A 125 11.49 -6.23 10.66
CA ILE A 125 12.54 -5.64 9.84
C ILE A 125 12.91 -4.26 10.38
N TYR A 126 11.91 -3.48 10.76
CA TYR A 126 12.09 -2.11 11.17
C TYR A 126 11.23 -1.80 12.40
N LYS A 127 11.81 -1.09 13.36
CA LYS A 127 11.13 -0.67 14.59
C LYS A 127 11.26 0.84 14.73
N ARG A 128 10.18 1.51 15.09
CA ARG A 128 10.12 2.94 15.40
C ARG A 128 10.54 3.88 14.27
N GLY A 129 9.68 4.09 13.32
CA GLY A 129 9.84 5.09 12.27
C GLY A 129 8.93 4.81 11.09
N THR A 130 8.86 5.77 10.18
CA THR A 130 8.02 5.64 9.00
C THR A 130 8.78 4.91 7.92
N ILE A 131 8.19 3.83 7.43
CA ILE A 131 8.71 3.05 6.33
C ILE A 131 7.56 2.68 5.40
N GLN A 132 7.75 2.91 4.11
CA GLN A 132 6.75 2.66 3.08
C GLN A 132 7.32 1.73 2.01
N ILE A 133 6.51 0.80 1.50
CA ILE A 133 6.87 0.00 0.34
C ILE A 133 6.72 0.91 -0.89
N ILE A 134 7.79 1.03 -1.67
CA ILE A 134 7.81 1.73 -2.95
C ILE A 134 7.44 0.74 -4.06
N GLY A 135 8.08 -0.42 -4.07
CA GLY A 135 7.87 -1.46 -5.06
C GLY A 135 8.30 -2.84 -4.56
N VAL A 136 7.79 -3.86 -5.23
CA VAL A 136 8.19 -5.25 -5.02
C VAL A 136 8.65 -5.77 -6.38
N PRO A 137 9.98 -5.92 -6.58
CA PRO A 137 10.52 -6.38 -7.85
C PRO A 137 9.98 -7.76 -8.23
N GLU A 138 9.55 -7.91 -9.48
CA GLU A 138 9.02 -9.18 -10.00
C GLU A 138 10.08 -10.30 -9.96
N ASP A 139 11.32 -9.98 -10.31
CA ASP A 139 12.42 -10.94 -10.38
C ASP A 139 12.87 -11.42 -9.00
N ASP A 140 12.75 -10.59 -7.96
CA ASP A 140 13.09 -10.96 -6.57
C ASP A 140 12.16 -10.27 -5.56
N PRO A 141 10.92 -10.76 -5.43
CA PRO A 141 9.92 -10.13 -4.55
C PRO A 141 10.29 -10.19 -3.06
N LEU A 142 11.30 -10.97 -2.68
CA LEU A 142 11.84 -10.98 -1.32
C LEU A 142 12.88 -9.88 -1.08
N ARG A 143 13.10 -9.02 -2.06
CA ARG A 143 13.91 -7.80 -1.97
C ARG A 143 13.09 -6.54 -2.25
N PRO A 144 12.03 -6.28 -1.49
CA PRO A 144 11.20 -5.11 -1.69
C PRO A 144 12.03 -3.84 -1.55
N ILE A 145 11.65 -2.83 -2.33
CA ILE A 145 12.20 -1.49 -2.24
C ILE A 145 11.30 -0.70 -1.31
N VAL A 146 11.90 -0.08 -0.31
CA VAL A 146 11.18 0.70 0.69
C VAL A 146 11.78 2.10 0.82
N TRP A 147 10.95 3.05 1.17
CA TRP A 147 11.38 4.36 1.61
C TRP A 147 11.48 4.40 3.13
N VAL A 148 12.68 4.61 3.63
CA VAL A 148 12.95 4.78 5.05
C VAL A 148 13.08 6.26 5.32
N GLN A 149 12.03 6.84 5.88
CA GLN A 149 11.99 8.26 6.24
C GLN A 149 12.68 8.50 7.57
N GLY A 150 13.54 9.52 7.61
CA GLY A 150 14.03 10.06 8.86
C GLY A 150 12.88 10.65 9.66
N GLY A 151 12.69 10.19 10.90
CA GLY A 151 11.74 10.81 11.84
C GLY A 151 12.45 11.77 12.78
N THR A 152 11.69 12.45 13.63
CA THR A 152 12.24 13.32 14.72
C THR A 152 13.25 12.61 15.63
N LEU A 153 13.26 11.29 15.61
CA LEU A 153 14.14 10.42 16.37
C LEU A 153 15.15 9.64 15.52
N ALA A 154 14.99 9.60 14.18
CA ALA A 154 15.94 8.98 13.27
C ALA A 154 16.82 10.06 12.65
N ARG A 155 18.13 10.00 12.89
CA ARG A 155 19.08 11.01 12.43
C ARG A 155 19.28 11.04 10.93
N GLU A 156 18.95 9.96 10.20
CA GLU A 156 19.20 9.87 8.78
C GLU A 156 17.97 9.38 8.01
N ASP A 157 17.61 10.17 7.00
CA ASP A 157 16.77 9.71 5.90
C ASP A 157 17.63 8.83 5.00
N LEU A 158 17.36 7.52 4.98
CA LEU A 158 18.08 6.60 4.11
C LEU A 158 17.59 6.69 2.66
N GLY A 159 16.47 7.35 2.42
CA GLY A 159 15.84 7.37 1.11
C GLY A 159 15.30 5.99 0.71
N ALA A 160 15.47 5.63 -0.55
CA ALA A 160 15.03 4.35 -1.09
C ALA A 160 16.07 3.24 -0.81
N VAL A 161 15.60 2.14 -0.23
CA VAL A 161 16.43 1.02 0.26
C VAL A 161 15.88 -0.30 -0.25
N ILE A 162 16.75 -1.19 -0.73
CA ILE A 162 16.40 -2.57 -1.01
C ILE A 162 16.58 -3.39 0.27
N LEU A 163 15.51 -4.05 0.72
CA LEU A 163 15.53 -4.89 1.91
C LEU A 163 15.65 -6.38 1.57
N ASN A 164 16.14 -7.15 2.53
CA ASN A 164 16.05 -8.60 2.52
C ASN A 164 14.91 -9.06 3.43
N ALA A 165 13.75 -9.28 2.84
CA ALA A 165 12.57 -9.77 3.55
C ALA A 165 12.59 -11.29 3.80
N LYS A 166 13.64 -12.00 3.37
CA LYS A 166 13.83 -13.42 3.63
C LYS A 166 14.52 -13.68 4.97
N LEU A 167 15.36 -12.74 5.38
CA LEU A 167 16.22 -12.88 6.54
C LEU A 167 15.45 -12.64 7.83
N ASN A 168 15.44 -13.61 8.73
CA ASN A 168 14.95 -13.46 10.10
C ASN A 168 16.14 -13.37 11.05
N VAL A 169 16.56 -12.15 11.36
CA VAL A 169 17.68 -11.88 12.26
C VAL A 169 17.28 -11.62 13.71
N ASP A 170 15.98 -11.56 14.01
CA ASP A 170 15.48 -11.38 15.39
C ASP A 170 15.80 -12.59 16.28
N ARG A 171 15.99 -13.75 15.69
CA ARG A 171 16.34 -14.97 16.44
C ARG A 171 17.84 -15.04 16.70
N GLY A 172 18.27 -14.35 17.76
CA GLY A 172 19.61 -14.55 18.31
C GLY A 172 20.63 -13.46 18.04
N ASN A 173 20.27 -12.30 17.51
CA ASN A 173 21.22 -11.19 17.35
C ASN A 173 21.33 -10.38 18.65
N PRO A 174 22.49 -10.42 19.35
CA PRO A 174 22.69 -9.69 20.60
C PRO A 174 22.64 -8.17 20.44
N MET A 175 22.90 -7.63 19.25
CA MET A 175 22.81 -6.18 18.99
C MET A 175 21.39 -5.62 19.13
N MET A 176 20.35 -6.38 18.80
CA MET A 176 18.98 -5.95 19.05
C MET A 176 18.60 -5.94 20.54
N ARG A 177 19.27 -6.73 21.38
CA ARG A 177 19.06 -6.68 22.85
C ARG A 177 19.66 -5.44 23.48
N ASN A 178 20.73 -4.90 22.91
CA ASN A 178 21.41 -3.73 23.45
C ASN A 178 20.76 -2.41 23.04
N ALA A 179 19.96 -2.37 21.99
CA ALA A 179 19.16 -1.18 21.64
C ALA A 179 18.04 -0.88 22.65
N THR A 180 17.75 -1.80 23.58
CA THR A 180 16.82 -1.58 24.71
C THR A 180 17.52 -1.15 25.98
N GLY A 181 18.84 -1.10 26.01
CA GLY A 181 19.66 -0.68 27.15
C GLY A 181 19.88 0.83 27.14
N GLY A 182 19.03 1.56 27.79
CA GLY A 182 19.17 2.75 28.58
C GLY A 182 20.24 3.82 28.30
N SER A 183 20.72 4.03 27.09
CA SER A 183 21.47 5.24 26.78
C SER A 183 20.59 6.19 25.97
N GLU A 184 20.39 7.40 26.46
CA GLU A 184 19.63 8.48 25.84
C GLU A 184 20.11 8.88 24.43
N PHE A 185 21.12 8.22 23.89
CA PHE A 185 21.79 8.57 22.64
C PHE A 185 21.88 7.45 21.61
N ALA A 186 21.34 6.26 21.86
CA ALA A 186 21.27 5.20 20.86
C ALA A 186 20.05 5.45 19.92
N HIS A 187 20.07 6.56 19.23
CA HIS A 187 19.14 6.90 18.16
C HIS A 187 19.58 6.36 16.81
N ASP A 188 20.35 5.30 16.83
CA ASP A 188 20.86 4.67 15.64
C ASP A 188 19.73 3.91 14.96
N LEU A 189 19.80 3.85 13.64
CA LEU A 189 18.91 3.17 12.73
C LEU A 189 18.17 2.00 13.38
N TYR A 190 16.88 2.13 13.53
CA TYR A 190 16.03 1.05 14.02
C TYR A 190 15.80 -0.07 13.00
N ILE A 191 16.47 0.02 11.83
CA ILE A 191 16.56 -1.04 10.86
C ILE A 191 17.85 -1.82 11.13
N ASN A 192 17.74 -3.13 11.20
CA ASN A 192 18.93 -3.96 11.27
C ASN A 192 19.67 -3.89 9.93
N GLU A 193 20.93 -3.46 9.95
CA GLU A 193 21.77 -3.33 8.76
C GLU A 193 21.84 -4.62 7.93
N GLN A 194 21.69 -5.78 8.55
CA GLN A 194 21.64 -7.07 7.86
C GLN A 194 20.41 -7.22 6.93
N HIS A 195 19.35 -6.46 7.17
CA HIS A 195 18.21 -6.40 6.26
C HIS A 195 18.46 -5.47 5.07
N ILE A 196 19.44 -4.57 5.15
CA ILE A 196 19.76 -3.66 4.05
C ILE A 196 20.61 -4.38 3.04
N VAL A 197 20.08 -4.60 1.84
CA VAL A 197 20.84 -5.17 0.72
C VAL A 197 21.60 -4.08 0.00
N LYS A 198 20.94 -2.94 -0.27
CA LYS A 198 21.51 -1.85 -1.04
C LYS A 198 20.74 -0.56 -0.77
N LEU A 199 21.46 0.55 -0.78
CA LEU A 199 20.88 1.89 -0.87
C LEU A 199 20.80 2.31 -2.33
N HIS A 200 19.68 2.91 -2.73
CA HIS A 200 19.58 3.59 -4.00
C HIS A 200 20.31 4.95 -3.97
N PRO A 201 20.65 5.53 -5.11
CA PRO A 201 21.24 6.86 -5.16
C PRO A 201 20.35 7.87 -4.42
N LYS A 202 20.96 8.72 -3.62
CA LYS A 202 20.23 9.81 -2.96
C LYS A 202 19.81 10.84 -4.01
N VAL A 203 18.61 11.37 -3.85
CA VAL A 203 18.16 12.54 -4.61
C VAL A 203 18.97 13.75 -4.16
N ASP A 204 19.35 14.60 -5.09
CA ASP A 204 20.16 15.80 -4.78
C ASP A 204 19.35 16.74 -3.86
N ASN A 205 19.91 17.04 -2.71
CA ASN A 205 19.28 17.92 -1.71
C ASN A 205 19.06 19.37 -2.25
N SER A 206 19.80 19.79 -3.27
CA SER A 206 19.58 21.08 -3.91
C SER A 206 18.23 21.20 -4.60
N TRP A 207 17.60 20.08 -4.95
CA TRP A 207 16.27 20.00 -5.54
C TRP A 207 15.12 20.08 -4.53
N GLY A 208 15.42 20.14 -3.25
CA GLY A 208 14.45 20.24 -2.18
C GLY A 208 14.26 18.95 -1.38
N GLN A 209 13.20 18.92 -0.59
CA GLN A 209 12.83 17.79 0.23
C GLN A 209 12.17 16.71 -0.61
N VAL A 210 12.59 15.45 -0.46
CA VAL A 210 11.89 14.30 -1.05
C VAL A 210 10.54 14.13 -0.38
N THR A 211 9.48 14.09 -1.17
CA THR A 211 8.09 13.91 -0.73
C THR A 211 7.51 12.55 -1.09
N GLY A 212 8.17 11.81 -1.99
CA GLY A 212 7.73 10.48 -2.40
C GLY A 212 8.69 9.78 -3.34
N PHE A 213 8.47 8.49 -3.47
CA PHE A 213 9.09 7.64 -4.48
C PHE A 213 8.02 6.78 -5.14
N GLN A 214 8.28 6.37 -6.37
CA GLN A 214 7.39 5.48 -7.12
C GLN A 214 8.22 4.48 -7.91
N SER A 215 7.76 3.23 -7.93
CA SER A 215 8.32 2.17 -8.77
C SER A 215 7.73 2.20 -10.18
N ASP A 216 8.44 1.60 -11.10
CA ASP A 216 7.91 1.21 -12.40
C ASP A 216 6.97 0.00 -12.28
N ARG A 217 6.54 -0.54 -13.42
CA ARG A 217 5.67 -1.73 -13.51
C ARG A 217 6.31 -3.00 -12.97
N LYS A 218 7.63 -3.12 -13.06
CA LYS A 218 8.38 -4.28 -12.57
C LYS A 218 8.68 -4.22 -11.08
N GLY A 219 8.18 -3.18 -10.41
CA GLY A 219 8.44 -2.93 -8.99
C GLY A 219 9.81 -2.35 -8.70
N GLU A 220 10.57 -1.94 -9.75
CA GLU A 220 11.86 -1.29 -9.60
C GLU A 220 11.70 0.22 -9.37
N LEU A 221 12.60 0.82 -8.60
CA LEU A 221 12.57 2.25 -8.34
C LEU A 221 12.79 3.03 -9.63
N ALA A 222 11.85 3.92 -9.96
CA ALA A 222 11.87 4.69 -11.20
C ALA A 222 11.77 6.20 -11.00
N TYR A 223 10.98 6.64 -10.02
CA TYR A 223 10.66 8.06 -9.87
C TYR A 223 10.84 8.53 -8.42
N ALA A 224 11.20 9.82 -8.28
CA ALA A 224 11.20 10.54 -7.01
C ALA A 224 10.46 11.87 -7.16
N TYR A 225 9.79 12.27 -6.12
CA TYR A 225 9.11 13.56 -6.02
C TYR A 225 9.85 14.42 -5.02
N THR A 226 10.10 15.68 -5.37
CA THR A 226 10.67 16.66 -4.45
C THR A 226 9.79 17.89 -4.35
N MET A 227 9.91 18.60 -3.25
CA MET A 227 9.26 19.90 -3.03
C MET A 227 10.30 20.92 -2.58
N LYS A 228 10.36 22.05 -3.27
CA LYS A 228 11.21 23.18 -2.92
C LYS A 228 10.44 24.48 -3.13
N ASP A 229 10.41 25.34 -2.13
CA ASP A 229 9.76 26.66 -2.18
C ASP A 229 8.26 26.60 -2.59
N GLY A 230 7.58 25.48 -2.30
CA GLY A 230 6.18 25.25 -2.66
C GLY A 230 5.99 24.59 -4.03
N GLU A 231 7.03 24.48 -4.85
CA GLU A 231 6.98 23.80 -6.14
C GLU A 231 7.32 22.32 -6.01
N SER A 232 6.49 21.46 -6.60
CA SER A 232 6.75 20.02 -6.71
C SER A 232 7.41 19.67 -8.03
N LYS A 233 8.39 18.77 -8.00
CA LYS A 233 9.11 18.31 -9.21
C LYS A 233 9.23 16.80 -9.22
N LEU A 234 9.16 16.25 -10.44
CA LEU A 234 9.40 14.85 -10.73
C LEU A 234 10.85 14.63 -11.16
N HIS A 235 11.45 13.56 -10.69
CA HIS A 235 12.77 13.09 -11.09
C HIS A 235 12.69 11.64 -11.54
N MET A 236 13.45 11.29 -12.56
CA MET A 236 13.57 9.93 -13.09
C MET A 236 14.90 9.33 -12.67
N LEU A 237 14.90 8.04 -12.36
CA LEU A 237 16.13 7.29 -12.09
C LEU A 237 16.61 6.60 -13.37
N GLU A 238 17.70 7.10 -13.94
CA GLU A 238 18.32 6.56 -15.16
C GLU A 238 19.79 6.22 -14.87
N ASP A 239 20.25 5.07 -15.24
CA ASP A 239 21.63 4.62 -15.07
C ASP A 239 22.24 4.90 -13.68
N LYS A 240 21.42 4.70 -12.62
CA LYS A 240 21.77 4.96 -11.22
C LYS A 240 21.99 6.44 -10.87
N SER A 241 21.46 7.35 -11.69
CA SER A 241 21.48 8.79 -11.47
C SER A 241 20.09 9.37 -11.57
N TRP A 242 19.77 10.31 -10.70
CA TRP A 242 18.51 11.04 -10.79
C TRP A 242 18.64 12.17 -11.82
N THR A 243 17.63 12.30 -12.68
CA THR A 243 17.52 13.38 -13.66
C THR A 243 16.17 14.09 -13.51
N PRO A 244 16.11 15.42 -13.58
CA PRO A 244 14.85 16.15 -13.57
C PRO A 244 13.97 15.76 -14.75
N SER A 245 12.68 15.52 -14.51
CA SER A 245 11.66 15.38 -15.54
C SER A 245 11.10 16.77 -15.89
N PRO A 246 10.76 17.04 -17.16
CA PRO A 246 10.09 18.27 -17.55
C PRO A 246 8.57 18.27 -17.24
N VAL A 247 8.04 17.22 -16.61
CA VAL A 247 6.62 17.12 -16.25
C VAL A 247 6.25 18.21 -15.25
N ASP A 248 5.23 18.99 -15.61
CA ASP A 248 4.62 19.98 -14.73
C ASP A 248 3.62 19.30 -13.79
N LEU A 249 3.99 19.19 -12.50
CA LEU A 249 3.15 18.57 -11.47
C LEU A 249 2.02 19.49 -10.97
N GLU A 250 2.00 20.76 -11.35
CA GLU A 250 0.84 21.63 -11.09
C GLU A 250 -0.26 21.41 -12.13
N ALA A 251 0.13 21.14 -13.37
CA ALA A 251 -0.79 20.84 -14.46
C ALA A 251 -1.29 19.37 -14.41
N PHE A 252 -0.42 18.45 -13.96
CA PHE A 252 -0.70 17.01 -13.99
C PHE A 252 -0.58 16.34 -12.63
N ASN A 253 -1.67 15.77 -12.16
CA ASN A 253 -1.65 14.90 -11.00
C ASN A 253 -1.31 13.47 -11.44
N ILE A 254 -0.11 12.99 -11.10
CA ILE A 254 0.31 11.63 -11.46
C ILE A 254 -0.48 10.62 -10.64
N HIS A 255 -1.24 9.78 -11.33
CA HIS A 255 -2.03 8.73 -10.68
C HIS A 255 -1.22 7.44 -10.50
N ARG A 256 -0.57 6.95 -11.56
CA ARG A 256 0.23 5.71 -11.60
C ARG A 256 1.17 5.70 -12.79
N VAL A 257 2.03 4.66 -12.85
CA VAL A 257 2.77 4.31 -14.08
C VAL A 257 1.83 3.70 -15.12
N ALA A 258 2.05 4.05 -16.38
CA ALA A 258 1.29 3.52 -17.52
C ALA A 258 1.76 2.10 -17.91
N ASP A 259 1.07 1.47 -18.87
CA ASP A 259 1.51 0.18 -19.43
C ASP A 259 2.77 0.33 -20.27
N LYS A 260 2.91 1.45 -20.92
CA LYS A 260 4.08 1.78 -21.73
C LYS A 260 5.24 2.22 -20.81
N PRO A 261 6.43 1.62 -20.92
CA PRO A 261 7.59 2.00 -20.12
C PRO A 261 7.91 3.50 -20.24
N GLY A 262 8.29 4.14 -19.13
CA GLY A 262 8.61 5.57 -19.09
C GLY A 262 7.40 6.50 -19.20
N HIS A 263 6.18 5.96 -19.21
CA HIS A 263 4.95 6.74 -19.23
C HIS A 263 4.20 6.65 -17.90
N LEU A 264 3.48 7.71 -17.61
CA LEU A 264 2.67 7.88 -16.41
C LEU A 264 1.20 8.04 -16.80
N LEU A 265 0.29 7.71 -15.91
CA LEU A 265 -1.14 7.94 -16.08
C LEU A 265 -1.52 9.21 -15.34
N VAL A 266 -2.08 10.15 -16.07
CA VAL A 266 -2.47 11.45 -15.54
C VAL A 266 -3.93 11.73 -15.89
N PRO A 267 -4.79 12.07 -14.90
CA PRO A 267 -6.07 12.64 -15.19
C PRO A 267 -5.86 14.09 -15.68
N GLU A 268 -6.60 14.46 -16.69
CA GLU A 268 -6.67 15.86 -17.12
C GLU A 268 -7.30 16.73 -16.01
N ALA A 269 -6.70 17.88 -15.75
CA ALA A 269 -7.25 18.81 -14.78
C ALA A 269 -8.62 19.30 -15.24
N ILE A 270 -9.61 19.23 -14.35
CA ILE A 270 -10.98 19.73 -14.60
C ILE A 270 -10.95 21.27 -14.51
N THR A 271 -10.44 21.92 -15.55
CA THR A 271 -10.32 23.42 -15.55
C THR A 271 -11.47 24.11 -16.27
N THR A 272 -12.24 23.40 -17.11
CA THR A 272 -13.20 24.01 -18.04
C THR A 272 -14.64 23.58 -17.85
N GLY A 273 -14.95 22.76 -16.83
CA GLY A 273 -16.29 22.17 -16.68
C GLY A 273 -16.56 20.99 -17.62
N GLU A 274 -15.59 20.60 -18.43
CA GLU A 274 -15.64 19.37 -19.20
C GLU A 274 -15.22 18.18 -18.34
N PRO A 275 -15.78 16.97 -18.60
CA PRO A 275 -15.36 15.76 -17.93
C PRO A 275 -13.88 15.49 -18.16
N GLY A 276 -13.13 15.31 -17.06
CA GLY A 276 -11.70 15.05 -17.13
C GLY A 276 -11.41 13.68 -17.78
N LYS A 277 -10.38 13.63 -18.59
CA LYS A 277 -9.90 12.44 -19.30
C LYS A 277 -8.72 11.83 -18.59
N LEU A 278 -8.42 10.58 -18.88
CA LEU A 278 -7.21 9.91 -18.43
C LEU A 278 -6.26 9.72 -19.61
N PHE A 279 -5.05 10.22 -19.50
CA PHE A 279 -4.01 10.16 -20.53
C PHE A 279 -2.78 9.41 -20.05
N GLU A 280 -2.02 8.91 -21.02
CA GLU A 280 -0.60 8.67 -20.84
C GLU A 280 0.18 9.98 -20.93
N LEU A 281 1.25 10.09 -20.13
CA LEU A 281 2.19 11.19 -20.11
C LEU A 281 3.61 10.63 -20.22
N ASN A 282 4.37 11.06 -21.17
CA ASN A 282 5.79 10.67 -21.26
C ASN A 282 6.59 11.41 -20.18
N ALA A 283 7.18 10.68 -19.25
CA ALA A 283 7.91 11.26 -18.12
C ALA A 283 9.21 11.99 -18.55
N ALA A 284 9.82 11.58 -19.69
CA ALA A 284 11.06 12.16 -20.19
C ALA A 284 10.84 13.45 -21.00
N THR A 285 9.69 13.57 -21.68
CA THR A 285 9.41 14.75 -22.52
C THR A 285 8.35 15.68 -21.94
N GLY A 286 7.53 15.21 -21.00
CA GLY A 286 6.38 15.95 -20.48
C GLY A 286 5.20 16.03 -21.45
N GLU A 287 5.25 15.31 -22.56
CA GLU A 287 4.20 15.32 -23.59
C GLU A 287 3.09 14.34 -23.27
N LEU A 288 1.84 14.78 -23.45
CA LEU A 288 0.67 13.91 -23.39
C LEU A 288 0.69 12.93 -24.57
N GLY A 289 0.43 11.67 -24.26
CA GLY A 289 0.33 10.59 -25.21
C GLY A 289 -1.13 10.19 -25.48
N GLU A 290 -1.36 8.88 -25.47
CA GLU A 290 -2.67 8.29 -25.78
C GLU A 290 -3.71 8.60 -24.68
N MET A 291 -4.94 8.87 -25.11
CA MET A 291 -6.09 8.95 -24.23
C MET A 291 -6.56 7.52 -23.88
N ILE A 292 -6.45 7.16 -22.61
CA ILE A 292 -6.79 5.82 -22.12
C ILE A 292 -8.27 5.70 -21.80
N PHE A 293 -8.88 6.79 -21.25
CA PHE A 293 -10.28 6.75 -20.87
C PHE A 293 -10.90 8.15 -20.87
N GLN A 294 -12.17 8.20 -21.27
CA GLN A 294 -13.04 9.37 -21.15
C GLN A 294 -14.47 8.91 -20.89
N ASP A 295 -15.14 9.52 -19.92
CA ASP A 295 -16.59 9.48 -19.80
C ASP A 295 -17.16 10.78 -20.41
N PRO A 296 -18.25 10.70 -21.21
CA PRO A 296 -18.82 11.90 -21.86
C PRO A 296 -19.46 12.88 -20.87
N GLU A 297 -19.85 12.44 -19.67
CA GLU A 297 -20.60 13.26 -18.71
C GLU A 297 -19.87 13.46 -17.38
N TYR A 298 -18.96 12.53 -17.00
CA TYR A 298 -18.33 12.52 -15.70
C TYR A 298 -16.81 12.55 -15.81
N GLY A 299 -16.17 13.40 -15.03
CA GLY A 299 -14.71 13.45 -14.94
C GLY A 299 -14.14 12.18 -14.27
N PHE A 300 -12.97 11.76 -14.72
CA PHE A 300 -12.26 10.66 -14.08
C PHE A 300 -11.63 11.11 -12.76
N ALA A 301 -12.21 10.67 -11.65
CA ALA A 301 -11.66 10.82 -10.29
C ALA A 301 -11.73 9.48 -9.56
N GLY A 302 -11.16 8.45 -10.20
CA GLY A 302 -11.38 7.08 -9.76
C GLY A 302 -10.11 6.27 -9.55
N ARG A 303 -10.26 4.96 -9.62
CA ARG A 303 -9.19 3.99 -9.49
C ARG A 303 -8.96 3.27 -10.80
N ILE A 304 -7.70 2.95 -11.09
CA ILE A 304 -7.29 2.15 -12.23
C ILE A 304 -7.08 0.72 -11.75
N TYR A 305 -7.72 -0.20 -12.43
CA TYR A 305 -7.53 -1.63 -12.23
C TYR A 305 -6.48 -2.17 -13.17
N ARG A 306 -5.59 -2.99 -12.62
CA ARG A 306 -4.62 -3.77 -13.38
C ARG A 306 -4.87 -5.26 -13.19
N ASP A 307 -4.75 -6.00 -14.26
CA ASP A 307 -4.65 -7.46 -14.18
C ASP A 307 -3.34 -7.84 -13.47
N ARG A 308 -3.43 -8.72 -12.47
CA ARG A 308 -2.26 -9.10 -11.68
C ARG A 308 -1.28 -10.01 -12.40
N LYS A 309 -1.75 -10.74 -13.43
CA LYS A 309 -0.90 -11.68 -14.18
C LYS A 309 -0.17 -11.02 -15.34
N THR A 310 -0.88 -10.14 -16.04
CA THR A 310 -0.33 -9.44 -17.20
C THR A 310 0.21 -8.06 -16.85
N ASP A 311 -0.13 -7.57 -15.66
CA ASP A 311 0.13 -6.22 -15.17
C ASP A 311 -0.32 -5.12 -16.16
N THR A 312 -1.35 -5.41 -16.97
CA THR A 312 -1.95 -4.46 -17.92
C THR A 312 -3.16 -3.77 -17.30
N ILE A 313 -3.45 -2.56 -17.75
CA ILE A 313 -4.66 -1.83 -17.32
C ILE A 313 -5.88 -2.57 -17.85
N SER A 314 -6.70 -3.07 -16.91
CA SER A 314 -7.89 -3.88 -17.24
C SER A 314 -9.18 -3.09 -17.17
N GLY A 315 -9.16 -1.91 -16.55
CA GLY A 315 -10.34 -1.08 -16.40
C GLY A 315 -10.20 0.04 -15.41
N VAL A 316 -11.26 0.77 -15.23
CA VAL A 316 -11.36 1.91 -14.29
C VAL A 316 -12.61 1.79 -13.42
N ILE A 317 -12.52 2.29 -12.19
CA ILE A 317 -13.69 2.50 -11.31
C ILE A 317 -13.73 3.96 -10.93
N TYR A 318 -14.88 4.58 -11.08
CA TYR A 318 -15.11 5.97 -10.70
C TYR A 318 -16.57 6.19 -10.29
N ASP A 319 -16.88 7.37 -9.77
CA ASP A 319 -18.22 7.71 -9.32
C ASP A 319 -19.07 8.33 -10.44
N ARG A 320 -20.26 7.71 -10.65
CA ARG A 320 -21.28 8.17 -11.58
C ARG A 320 -22.64 8.05 -10.87
N ALA A 321 -22.94 8.98 -9.98
CA ALA A 321 -24.07 8.85 -9.03
C ALA A 321 -24.02 7.53 -8.24
N GLY A 322 -22.80 7.02 -7.99
CA GLY A 322 -22.45 5.76 -7.36
C GLY A 322 -21.28 5.11 -8.09
N PRO A 323 -20.54 4.21 -7.42
CA PRO A 323 -19.35 3.59 -8.00
C PRO A 323 -19.72 2.69 -9.18
N ILE A 324 -19.11 2.92 -10.33
CA ILE A 324 -19.22 2.08 -11.51
C ILE A 324 -17.84 1.58 -11.94
N SER A 325 -17.81 0.41 -12.60
CA SER A 325 -16.62 -0.17 -13.22
C SER A 325 -16.79 -0.21 -14.72
N ILE A 326 -15.79 0.27 -15.44
CA ILE A 326 -15.67 0.10 -16.89
C ILE A 326 -14.47 -0.80 -17.13
N TRP A 327 -14.69 -1.93 -17.76
CA TRP A 327 -13.65 -2.90 -18.06
C TRP A 327 -13.19 -2.76 -19.51
N PHE A 328 -11.90 -2.76 -19.74
CA PHE A 328 -11.28 -2.74 -21.06
C PHE A 328 -11.11 -4.18 -21.58
N ASP A 329 -11.14 -5.16 -20.67
CA ASP A 329 -11.12 -6.59 -20.97
C ASP A 329 -12.52 -7.18 -20.74
N GLU A 330 -13.07 -7.79 -21.78
CA GLU A 330 -14.41 -8.38 -21.77
C GLU A 330 -14.56 -9.51 -20.73
N SER A 331 -13.50 -10.24 -20.42
CA SER A 331 -13.53 -11.30 -19.42
C SER A 331 -13.85 -10.79 -18.02
N TYR A 332 -13.34 -9.62 -17.65
CA TYR A 332 -13.66 -8.96 -16.38
C TYR A 332 -15.09 -8.43 -16.35
N GLU A 333 -15.57 -7.92 -17.48
CA GLU A 333 -16.97 -7.47 -17.58
C GLU A 333 -17.95 -8.65 -17.38
N GLN A 334 -17.66 -9.77 -18.03
CA GLN A 334 -18.46 -11.00 -17.91
C GLN A 334 -18.41 -11.55 -16.48
N LEU A 335 -17.22 -11.56 -15.84
CA LEU A 335 -17.07 -11.97 -14.45
C LEU A 335 -17.88 -11.06 -13.51
N GLN A 336 -17.85 -9.76 -13.70
CA GLN A 336 -18.63 -8.83 -12.89
C GLN A 336 -20.14 -9.06 -13.07
N LYS A 337 -20.61 -9.26 -14.30
CA LYS A 337 -22.02 -9.59 -14.58
C LYS A 337 -22.45 -10.87 -13.88
N ALA A 338 -21.61 -11.92 -13.95
CA ALA A 338 -21.86 -13.17 -13.25
C ALA A 338 -21.94 -12.99 -11.72
N LEU A 339 -20.99 -12.27 -11.12
CA LEU A 339 -20.99 -11.98 -9.68
C LEU A 339 -22.22 -11.17 -9.26
N HIS A 340 -22.66 -10.18 -10.05
CA HIS A 340 -23.90 -9.45 -9.75
C HIS A 340 -25.14 -10.33 -9.81
N GLY A 341 -25.14 -11.38 -10.63
CA GLY A 341 -26.21 -12.37 -10.66
C GLY A 341 -26.27 -13.22 -9.36
N PHE A 342 -25.10 -13.54 -8.79
CA PHE A 342 -25.03 -14.29 -7.53
C PHE A 342 -25.25 -13.40 -6.29
N PHE A 343 -24.82 -12.15 -6.36
CA PHE A 343 -24.88 -11.20 -5.25
C PHE A 343 -25.61 -9.92 -5.69
N PRO A 344 -26.94 -9.99 -5.88
CA PRO A 344 -27.70 -8.82 -6.27
C PRO A 344 -27.55 -7.72 -5.21
N ARG A 345 -27.34 -6.48 -5.62
CA ARG A 345 -27.27 -5.34 -4.70
C ARG A 345 -28.57 -5.28 -3.89
N ARG A 346 -28.43 -5.33 -2.56
CA ARG A 346 -29.53 -5.07 -1.63
C ARG A 346 -29.52 -3.59 -1.25
#